data_6860f8127f77f730007b11afc71f7709
#
_entry.id   6860f8127f77f730007b11afc71f7709
#
_cell.length_a   1.000
_cell.length_b   1.000
_cell.length_c   1.000
_cell.angle_alpha   90.00
_cell.angle_beta   90.00
_cell.angle_gamma   90.00
#
_symmetry.space_group_name_H-M   'P 1'
#
loop_
_entity.id
_entity.type
_entity.pdbx_description
1 polymer ?
#
loop_
_entity_poly.entity_id
_entity_poly.type
_entity_poly.pdbx_seq_one_letter_code
_entity_poly.pdbx_strand_id
1 'polypeptide(L)'
;MMIRGILVWLLCAATGVAAEVRSVVAFSALPSAVQTTIRKQASNGTPGEIERVEEDGEVSYETAITTGGRERDIAVGENGNLLSIEVALTETPAAVQKTVKAQVGAGKPVSVDKTFDEGEVSYDATMMTRDGQERVFTVEENGTISSTEVALAETPAAVQKMITSQVGAGKLGSIMKVFDEGVSYDVDMTAANGTAREFSVGGDGKMLSIRVTLADTGPEVQKTISQQIGAGRLVRIDKSFETRKKVQPYEVEVIRDGKPLYFSVGPNGRFLGLDE
;
A
#
# COMPACT_ATOMS: atom_id res chain seq x y z
N MET A 1 -4.14 -11.44 25.55
CA MET A 1 -4.33 -12.03 24.22
C MET A 1 -4.02 -10.90 23.27
N MET A 2 -2.79 -10.84 22.76
CA MET A 2 -2.34 -9.74 21.90
C MET A 2 -2.80 -10.06 20.48
N ILE A 3 -3.70 -9.24 19.96
CA ILE A 3 -4.02 -9.22 18.52
C ILE A 3 -2.78 -8.68 17.85
N ARG A 4 -2.00 -9.54 17.21
CA ARG A 4 -0.90 -9.15 16.35
C ARG A 4 -1.54 -8.64 15.07
N GLY A 5 -1.36 -7.35 14.81
CA GLY A 5 -1.86 -6.70 13.61
C GLY A 5 -1.32 -7.35 12.36
N ILE A 6 -2.24 -7.67 11.53
CA ILE A 6 -2.05 -8.11 10.17
C ILE A 6 -1.82 -6.89 9.33
N LEU A 7 -1.06 -7.15 8.35
CA LEU A 7 -0.76 -6.32 7.20
C LEU A 7 0.07 -5.09 7.52
N VAL A 8 1.30 -5.18 7.11
CA VAL A 8 2.15 -4.02 6.94
C VAL A 8 1.75 -3.30 5.64
N TRP A 9 0.50 -2.88 5.58
CA TRP A 9 0.19 -1.58 5.05
C TRP A 9 0.43 -0.63 6.22
N LEU A 10 1.41 0.19 6.10
CA LEU A 10 1.95 1.03 7.14
C LEU A 10 0.87 1.65 8.02
N LEU A 11 0.89 1.30 9.29
CA LEU A 11 0.18 2.04 10.33
C LEU A 11 0.66 3.49 10.32
N CYS A 12 0.01 4.35 9.58
CA CYS A 12 0.09 5.78 9.79
C CYS A 12 -1.25 6.28 10.34
N ALA A 13 -1.42 6.15 11.64
CA ALA A 13 -2.47 6.86 12.34
C ALA A 13 -2.14 8.34 12.30
N ALA A 14 -2.74 9.11 11.38
CA ALA A 14 -3.09 10.51 11.59
C ALA A 14 -3.67 11.21 10.35
N THR A 15 -4.95 11.47 10.37
CA THR A 15 -5.64 12.70 9.95
C THR A 15 -5.19 13.40 8.67
N GLY A 16 -5.90 13.08 7.55
CA GLY A 16 -5.85 13.95 6.36
C GLY A 16 -5.72 13.27 5.00
N VAL A 17 -5.29 12.04 4.91
CA VAL A 17 -5.69 11.03 3.92
C VAL A 17 -6.88 10.33 4.55
N ALA A 18 -7.80 9.73 3.82
CA ALA A 18 -8.95 9.08 4.43
C ALA A 18 -8.44 8.15 5.53
N ALA A 19 -8.74 8.48 6.79
CA ALA A 19 -8.23 7.74 7.92
C ALA A 19 -8.68 6.29 7.75
N GLU A 20 -7.75 5.35 7.90
CA GLU A 20 -8.10 3.94 7.97
C GLU A 20 -9.22 3.76 9.00
N VAL A 21 -10.39 3.33 8.54
CA VAL A 21 -11.55 3.10 9.39
C VAL A 21 -11.72 1.61 9.58
N ARG A 22 -11.52 1.14 10.80
CA ARG A 22 -11.75 -0.25 11.19
C ARG A 22 -13.06 -0.41 11.94
N SER A 23 -13.81 -1.44 11.64
CA SER A 23 -15.03 -1.81 12.35
C SER A 23 -15.24 -3.33 12.35
N VAL A 24 -15.59 -3.88 13.50
CA VAL A 24 -15.93 -5.30 13.61
C VAL A 24 -17.29 -5.54 12.97
N VAL A 25 -17.36 -6.57 12.13
CA VAL A 25 -18.58 -6.94 11.40
C VAL A 25 -18.91 -8.42 11.57
N ALA A 26 -20.20 -8.75 11.59
CA ALA A 26 -20.63 -10.13 11.63
C ALA A 26 -20.42 -10.81 10.27
N PHE A 27 -20.02 -12.09 10.25
CA PHE A 27 -19.84 -12.86 9.03
C PHE A 27 -21.08 -12.83 8.10
N SER A 28 -22.27 -12.85 8.66
CA SER A 28 -23.54 -12.79 7.89
C SER A 28 -23.80 -11.44 7.22
N ALA A 29 -23.13 -10.39 7.66
CA ALA A 29 -23.28 -9.04 7.09
C ALA A 29 -22.30 -8.79 5.91
N LEU A 30 -21.36 -9.69 5.66
CA LEU A 30 -20.39 -9.57 4.58
C LEU A 30 -21.05 -9.73 3.21
N PRO A 31 -20.50 -9.12 2.14
CA PRO A 31 -20.85 -9.44 0.77
C PRO A 31 -20.71 -10.96 0.50
N SER A 32 -21.59 -11.52 -0.30
CA SER A 32 -21.62 -12.98 -0.57
C SER A 32 -20.30 -13.50 -1.19
N ALA A 33 -19.65 -12.70 -2.01
CA ALA A 33 -18.35 -13.01 -2.60
C ALA A 33 -17.28 -13.14 -1.53
N VAL A 34 -17.23 -12.21 -0.58
CA VAL A 34 -16.29 -12.22 0.56
C VAL A 34 -16.53 -13.43 1.45
N GLN A 35 -17.81 -13.72 1.80
CA GLN A 35 -18.15 -14.93 2.58
C GLN A 35 -17.65 -16.21 1.88
N THR A 36 -17.78 -16.27 0.55
CA THR A 36 -17.34 -17.42 -0.24
C THR A 36 -15.84 -17.60 -0.16
N THR A 37 -15.07 -16.52 -0.31
CA THR A 37 -13.62 -16.56 -0.25
C THR A 37 -13.14 -16.93 1.15
N ILE A 38 -13.67 -16.31 2.20
CA ILE A 38 -13.31 -16.66 3.58
C ILE A 38 -13.60 -18.14 3.88
N ARG A 39 -14.81 -18.67 3.51
CA ARG A 39 -15.13 -20.07 3.67
C ARG A 39 -14.16 -20.99 2.94
N LYS A 40 -13.79 -20.64 1.70
CA LYS A 40 -12.84 -21.40 0.89
C LYS A 40 -11.46 -21.47 1.55
N GLN A 41 -10.98 -20.35 2.08
CA GLN A 41 -9.67 -20.29 2.74
C GLN A 41 -9.69 -20.99 4.10
N ALA A 42 -10.76 -20.81 4.87
CA ALA A 42 -10.94 -21.49 6.17
C ALA A 42 -11.10 -23.03 6.02
N SER A 43 -11.46 -23.53 4.81
CA SER A 43 -11.76 -24.95 4.58
C SER A 43 -12.81 -25.47 5.59
N ASN A 44 -12.39 -26.27 6.58
CA ASN A 44 -13.25 -26.79 7.67
C ASN A 44 -13.11 -25.99 8.98
N GLY A 45 -12.31 -24.92 8.98
CA GLY A 45 -12.13 -24.04 10.14
C GLY A 45 -13.21 -22.97 10.23
N THR A 46 -13.19 -22.23 11.32
CA THR A 46 -14.03 -21.05 11.53
C THR A 46 -13.18 -19.79 11.43
N PRO A 47 -13.66 -18.74 10.77
CA PRO A 47 -13.01 -17.44 10.84
C PRO A 47 -13.07 -16.89 12.28
N GLY A 48 -12.08 -16.12 12.66
CA GLY A 48 -12.06 -15.33 13.88
C GLY A 48 -12.99 -14.12 13.79
N GLU A 49 -12.70 -13.11 14.60
CA GLU A 49 -13.32 -11.80 14.47
C GLU A 49 -12.99 -11.21 13.10
N ILE A 50 -13.96 -10.56 12.47
CA ILE A 50 -13.78 -9.98 11.14
C ILE A 50 -13.80 -8.47 11.27
N GLU A 51 -12.75 -7.84 10.80
CA GLU A 51 -12.65 -6.40 10.70
C GLU A 51 -12.93 -5.97 9.24
N ARG A 52 -13.85 -5.03 9.08
CA ARG A 52 -13.99 -4.26 7.85
C ARG A 52 -13.02 -3.09 7.94
N VAL A 53 -12.11 -3.03 6.99
CA VAL A 53 -11.13 -1.97 6.85
C VAL A 53 -11.51 -1.12 5.64
N GLU A 54 -11.53 0.19 5.82
CA GLU A 54 -11.71 1.15 4.74
C GLU A 54 -10.53 2.11 4.76
N GLU A 55 -9.73 2.05 3.72
CA GLU A 55 -8.53 2.86 3.54
C GLU A 55 -8.51 3.42 2.11
N ASP A 56 -8.22 4.71 1.95
CA ASP A 56 -8.24 5.43 0.67
C ASP A 56 -9.51 5.15 -0.18
N GLY A 57 -10.58 4.74 0.54
CA GLY A 57 -11.88 4.40 -0.03
C GLY A 57 -11.95 3.01 -0.65
N GLU A 58 -10.94 2.20 -0.55
CA GLU A 58 -11.03 0.77 -0.77
C GLU A 58 -11.54 0.08 0.49
N VAL A 59 -12.30 -0.99 0.30
CA VAL A 59 -12.84 -1.79 1.40
C VAL A 59 -12.28 -3.18 1.33
N SER A 60 -11.70 -3.62 2.43
CA SER A 60 -11.27 -5.00 2.64
C SER A 60 -11.87 -5.57 3.93
N TYR A 61 -11.77 -6.88 4.07
CA TYR A 61 -12.18 -7.63 5.25
C TYR A 61 -11.04 -8.51 5.71
N GLU A 62 -10.60 -8.28 6.93
CA GLU A 62 -9.48 -8.97 7.54
C GLU A 62 -9.98 -9.92 8.62
N THR A 63 -9.42 -11.12 8.69
CA THR A 63 -9.73 -12.08 9.72
C THR A 63 -8.64 -13.13 9.85
N ALA A 64 -8.48 -13.67 11.05
CA ALA A 64 -7.70 -14.87 11.26
C ALA A 64 -8.54 -16.11 10.92
N ILE A 65 -7.93 -17.08 10.24
CA ILE A 65 -8.53 -18.39 9.99
C ILE A 65 -7.65 -19.50 10.56
N THR A 66 -8.27 -20.55 11.11
CA THR A 66 -7.53 -21.73 11.55
C THR A 66 -7.64 -22.82 10.50
N THR A 67 -6.51 -23.17 9.88
CA THR A 67 -6.43 -24.23 8.88
C THR A 67 -5.29 -25.17 9.21
N GLY A 68 -5.56 -26.49 9.27
CA GLY A 68 -4.54 -27.49 9.60
C GLY A 68 -3.92 -27.33 11.00
N GLY A 69 -4.65 -26.72 11.94
CA GLY A 69 -4.18 -26.44 13.29
C GLY A 69 -3.28 -25.21 13.40
N ARG A 70 -3.13 -24.45 12.34
CA ARG A 70 -2.39 -23.19 12.30
C ARG A 70 -3.36 -22.03 12.06
N GLU A 71 -3.20 -20.97 12.82
CA GLU A 71 -3.85 -19.69 12.60
C GLU A 71 -3.10 -18.93 11.50
N ARG A 72 -3.84 -18.35 10.57
CA ARG A 72 -3.35 -17.53 9.47
C ARG A 72 -4.23 -16.33 9.28
N ASP A 73 -3.63 -15.23 9.04
CA ASP A 73 -4.32 -14.00 8.72
C ASP A 73 -4.63 -13.94 7.22
N ILE A 74 -5.80 -13.45 6.87
CA ILE A 74 -6.22 -13.22 5.49
C ILE A 74 -6.86 -11.85 5.34
N ALA A 75 -6.67 -11.23 4.17
CA ALA A 75 -7.42 -10.07 3.72
C ALA A 75 -8.17 -10.38 2.43
N VAL A 76 -9.42 -9.93 2.34
CA VAL A 76 -10.31 -10.16 1.20
C VAL A 76 -10.94 -8.84 0.79
N GLY A 77 -10.78 -8.44 -0.47
CA GLY A 77 -11.41 -7.23 -1.02
C GLY A 77 -12.94 -7.34 -1.05
N GLU A 78 -13.62 -6.21 -1.11
CA GLU A 78 -15.09 -6.14 -1.14
C GLU A 78 -15.69 -6.93 -2.33
N ASN A 79 -14.95 -7.03 -3.43
CA ASN A 79 -15.30 -7.83 -4.61
C ASN A 79 -15.15 -9.35 -4.39
N GLY A 80 -14.61 -9.77 -3.24
CA GLY A 80 -14.34 -11.17 -2.89
C GLY A 80 -12.99 -11.71 -3.37
N ASN A 81 -12.13 -10.90 -3.97
CA ASN A 81 -10.76 -11.30 -4.28
C ASN A 81 -9.96 -11.48 -2.99
N LEU A 82 -9.16 -12.55 -2.92
CA LEU A 82 -8.16 -12.69 -1.87
C LEU A 82 -7.04 -11.69 -2.16
N LEU A 83 -6.77 -10.81 -1.20
CA LEU A 83 -5.71 -9.80 -1.29
C LEU A 83 -4.42 -10.33 -0.68
N SER A 84 -4.52 -10.98 0.47
CA SER A 84 -3.36 -11.58 1.12
C SER A 84 -3.73 -12.79 1.99
N ILE A 85 -2.71 -13.61 2.26
CA ILE A 85 -2.78 -14.72 3.21
C ILE A 85 -1.42 -14.96 3.86
N GLU A 86 -1.38 -15.03 5.20
CA GLU A 86 -0.18 -15.44 5.90
C GLU A 86 0.21 -16.88 5.54
N VAL A 87 1.48 -17.10 5.21
CA VAL A 87 2.03 -18.40 4.86
C VAL A 87 3.27 -18.73 5.69
N ALA A 88 3.55 -20.02 5.89
CA ALA A 88 4.86 -20.37 6.42
C ALA A 88 5.93 -20.10 5.36
N LEU A 89 7.13 -19.66 5.75
CA LEU A 89 8.23 -19.49 4.82
C LEU A 89 8.52 -20.77 4.00
N THR A 90 8.30 -21.94 4.59
CA THR A 90 8.47 -23.23 3.91
C THR A 90 7.41 -23.52 2.84
N GLU A 91 6.31 -22.78 2.82
CA GLU A 91 5.24 -22.88 1.81
C GLU A 91 5.48 -21.96 0.61
N THR A 92 6.48 -21.07 0.70
CA THR A 92 6.82 -20.15 -0.40
C THR A 92 7.76 -20.82 -1.40
N PRO A 93 7.91 -20.29 -2.63
CA PRO A 93 8.89 -20.78 -3.60
C PRO A 93 10.32 -20.80 -3.04
N ALA A 94 11.15 -21.74 -3.50
CA ALA A 94 12.53 -21.88 -3.02
C ALA A 94 13.37 -20.60 -3.23
N ALA A 95 13.10 -19.86 -4.30
CA ALA A 95 13.75 -18.56 -4.57
C ALA A 95 13.39 -17.53 -3.49
N VAL A 96 12.11 -17.42 -3.14
CA VAL A 96 11.63 -16.54 -2.06
C VAL A 96 12.25 -16.94 -0.72
N GLN A 97 12.23 -18.25 -0.36
CA GLN A 97 12.85 -18.73 0.86
C GLN A 97 14.33 -18.35 0.97
N LYS A 98 15.06 -18.45 -0.15
CA LYS A 98 16.48 -18.08 -0.22
C LYS A 98 16.66 -16.59 0.04
N THR A 99 15.87 -15.76 -0.62
CA THR A 99 15.94 -14.30 -0.48
C THR A 99 15.56 -13.86 0.94
N VAL A 100 14.43 -14.36 1.47
CA VAL A 100 14.00 -14.02 2.84
C VAL A 100 15.07 -14.40 3.86
N LYS A 101 15.62 -15.61 3.78
CA LYS A 101 16.71 -16.04 4.68
C LYS A 101 17.97 -15.16 4.58
N ALA A 102 18.30 -14.72 3.37
CA ALA A 102 19.44 -13.83 3.14
C ALA A 102 19.22 -12.43 3.74
N GLN A 103 18.00 -11.87 3.57
CA GLN A 103 17.65 -10.54 4.10
C GLN A 103 17.55 -10.54 5.62
N VAL A 104 16.92 -11.56 6.20
CA VAL A 104 16.81 -11.69 7.67
C VAL A 104 18.20 -11.80 8.31
N GLY A 105 19.15 -12.48 7.68
CA GLY A 105 20.52 -12.59 8.17
C GLY A 105 20.61 -13.04 9.64
N ALA A 106 21.09 -12.16 10.50
CA ALA A 106 21.17 -12.38 11.94
C ALA A 106 19.92 -11.93 12.73
N GLY A 107 18.91 -11.41 12.06
CA GLY A 107 17.61 -11.04 12.62
C GLY A 107 16.71 -12.27 12.82
N LYS A 108 15.40 -12.01 12.95
CA LYS A 108 14.38 -13.06 13.06
C LYS A 108 13.24 -12.78 12.06
N PRO A 109 12.78 -13.77 11.29
CA PRO A 109 11.55 -13.60 10.54
C PRO A 109 10.37 -13.48 11.52
N VAL A 110 9.41 -12.61 11.21
CA VAL A 110 8.19 -12.39 12.00
C VAL A 110 7.02 -13.04 11.27
N SER A 111 6.73 -12.60 10.04
CA SER A 111 5.67 -13.14 9.18
C SER A 111 6.10 -13.17 7.72
N VAL A 112 5.37 -13.90 6.92
CA VAL A 112 5.40 -13.84 5.45
C VAL A 112 3.95 -13.88 4.97
N ASP A 113 3.55 -12.85 4.27
CA ASP A 113 2.23 -12.72 3.67
C ASP A 113 2.35 -12.90 2.16
N LYS A 114 1.61 -13.84 1.61
CA LYS A 114 1.47 -13.98 0.17
C LYS A 114 0.40 -13.00 -0.29
N THR A 115 0.76 -12.06 -1.15
CA THR A 115 -0.10 -11.00 -1.68
C THR A 115 -0.47 -11.26 -3.13
N PHE A 116 -1.65 -10.76 -3.51
CA PHE A 116 -2.24 -10.94 -4.85
C PHE A 116 -2.71 -9.58 -5.34
N ASP A 117 -2.06 -9.08 -6.37
CA ASP A 117 -2.42 -7.81 -6.99
C ASP A 117 -2.50 -8.00 -8.51
N GLU A 118 -3.64 -7.63 -9.13
CA GLU A 118 -3.91 -7.69 -10.59
C GLU A 118 -3.48 -9.00 -11.29
N GLY A 119 -3.42 -10.09 -10.54
CA GLY A 119 -3.00 -11.42 -11.03
C GLY A 119 -1.52 -11.72 -10.83
N GLU A 120 -0.76 -10.78 -10.31
CA GLU A 120 0.61 -11.00 -9.87
C GLU A 120 0.64 -11.50 -8.42
N VAL A 121 1.72 -12.19 -8.09
CA VAL A 121 1.92 -12.76 -6.75
C VAL A 121 3.26 -12.28 -6.22
N SER A 122 3.22 -11.72 -5.02
CA SER A 122 4.42 -11.36 -4.27
C SER A 122 4.35 -11.86 -2.82
N TYR A 123 5.40 -11.63 -2.07
CA TYR A 123 5.53 -12.07 -0.68
C TYR A 123 6.08 -10.94 0.15
N ASP A 124 5.26 -10.41 1.05
CA ASP A 124 5.68 -9.41 2.02
C ASP A 124 6.26 -10.11 3.24
N ALA A 125 7.53 -9.92 3.47
CA ALA A 125 8.22 -10.53 4.58
C ALA A 125 8.55 -9.47 5.64
N THR A 126 8.06 -9.71 6.85
CA THR A 126 8.38 -8.91 8.02
C THR A 126 9.52 -9.57 8.79
N MET A 127 10.52 -8.79 9.13
CA MET A 127 11.63 -9.25 9.96
C MET A 127 11.88 -8.32 11.14
N MET A 128 12.37 -8.89 12.24
CA MET A 128 12.93 -8.15 13.35
C MET A 128 14.45 -8.06 13.15
N THR A 129 14.98 -6.85 13.04
CA THR A 129 16.42 -6.60 12.93
C THR A 129 17.14 -6.91 14.26
N ARG A 130 18.46 -6.95 14.24
CA ARG A 130 19.28 -7.25 15.46
C ARG A 130 19.09 -6.18 16.55
N ASP A 131 18.85 -4.93 16.20
CA ASP A 131 18.59 -3.80 17.08
C ASP A 131 17.13 -3.69 17.53
N GLY A 132 16.29 -4.68 17.16
CA GLY A 132 14.89 -4.78 17.60
C GLY A 132 13.93 -3.92 16.81
N GLN A 133 14.31 -3.43 15.64
CA GLN A 133 13.40 -2.74 14.73
C GLN A 133 12.71 -3.73 13.81
N GLU A 134 11.44 -3.52 13.57
CA GLU A 134 10.69 -4.24 12.56
C GLU A 134 10.95 -3.62 11.20
N ARG A 135 11.12 -4.45 10.17
CA ARG A 135 11.29 -4.02 8.77
C ARG A 135 10.54 -4.95 7.84
N VAL A 136 10.07 -4.40 6.75
CA VAL A 136 9.36 -5.12 5.71
C VAL A 136 10.14 -5.06 4.41
N PHE A 137 10.00 -6.11 3.62
CA PHE A 137 10.45 -6.15 2.24
C PHE A 137 9.57 -7.08 1.42
N THR A 138 9.37 -6.72 0.15
CA THR A 138 8.57 -7.49 -0.80
C THR A 138 9.47 -8.30 -1.71
N VAL A 139 9.10 -9.55 -1.93
CA VAL A 139 9.83 -10.50 -2.78
C VAL A 139 8.89 -11.08 -3.80
N GLU A 140 9.23 -10.96 -5.06
CA GLU A 140 8.55 -11.59 -6.18
C GLU A 140 8.69 -13.13 -6.16
N GLU A 141 7.80 -13.87 -6.84
CA GLU A 141 7.88 -15.34 -6.92
C GLU A 141 9.24 -15.87 -7.40
N ASN A 142 9.93 -15.12 -8.25
CA ASN A 142 11.26 -15.45 -8.76
C ASN A 142 12.39 -15.22 -7.75
N GLY A 143 12.08 -14.63 -6.57
CA GLY A 143 13.02 -14.30 -5.53
C GLY A 143 13.68 -12.92 -5.67
N THR A 144 13.27 -12.09 -6.63
CA THR A 144 13.73 -10.70 -6.73
C THR A 144 13.07 -9.86 -5.66
N ILE A 145 13.82 -8.96 -5.03
CA ILE A 145 13.26 -7.97 -4.11
C ILE A 145 12.71 -6.81 -4.95
N SER A 146 11.41 -6.54 -4.83
CA SER A 146 10.76 -5.40 -5.50
C SER A 146 10.74 -4.15 -4.61
N SER A 147 10.68 -4.34 -3.28
CA SER A 147 10.78 -3.21 -2.35
C SER A 147 11.40 -3.61 -1.01
N THR A 148 11.91 -2.62 -0.27
CA THR A 148 12.41 -2.84 1.10
C THR A 148 12.33 -1.56 1.91
N GLU A 149 11.86 -1.66 3.15
CA GLU A 149 11.91 -0.55 4.09
C GLU A 149 13.34 -0.23 4.47
N VAL A 150 13.67 1.08 4.49
CA VAL A 150 14.99 1.59 4.81
C VAL A 150 14.91 2.76 5.78
N ALA A 151 15.95 2.95 6.60
CA ALA A 151 16.07 4.17 7.39
C ALA A 151 16.55 5.34 6.51
N LEU A 152 16.21 6.58 6.89
CA LEU A 152 16.66 7.77 6.16
C LEU A 152 18.18 7.80 5.94
N ALA A 153 18.95 7.40 6.95
CA ALA A 153 20.41 7.37 6.88
C ALA A 153 20.98 6.34 5.86
N GLU A 154 20.16 5.39 5.43
CA GLU A 154 20.52 4.37 4.44
C GLU A 154 20.25 4.83 3.00
N THR A 155 19.57 5.96 2.83
CA THR A 155 19.30 6.52 1.50
C THR A 155 20.46 7.40 1.00
N PRO A 156 20.59 7.64 -0.31
CA PRO A 156 21.59 8.57 -0.85
C PRO A 156 21.44 9.99 -0.30
N ALA A 157 22.53 10.73 -0.17
CA ALA A 157 22.52 12.09 0.39
C ALA A 157 21.55 13.05 -0.35
N ALA A 158 21.39 12.92 -1.68
CA ALA A 158 20.43 13.71 -2.45
C ALA A 158 18.99 13.39 -2.07
N VAL A 159 18.67 12.10 -1.86
CA VAL A 159 17.36 11.61 -1.40
C VAL A 159 17.10 12.09 0.03
N GLN A 160 18.07 11.94 0.95
CA GLN A 160 17.95 12.46 2.33
C GLN A 160 17.60 13.94 2.36
N LYS A 161 18.28 14.74 1.52
CA LYS A 161 18.03 16.18 1.41
C LYS A 161 16.61 16.46 0.94
N MET A 162 16.12 15.74 -0.08
CA MET A 162 14.78 15.91 -0.59
C MET A 162 13.74 15.52 0.47
N ILE A 163 13.87 14.34 1.07
CA ILE A 163 12.96 13.87 2.13
C ILE A 163 12.92 14.88 3.29
N THR A 164 14.08 15.26 3.81
CA THR A 164 14.16 16.23 4.92
C THR A 164 13.51 17.56 4.55
N SER A 165 13.67 18.02 3.31
CA SER A 165 13.05 19.27 2.81
C SER A 165 11.53 19.16 2.76
N GLN A 166 10.98 18.02 2.35
CA GLN A 166 9.53 17.81 2.25
C GLN A 166 8.89 17.62 3.63
N VAL A 167 9.55 16.86 4.51
CA VAL A 167 9.07 16.63 5.88
C VAL A 167 9.08 17.94 6.68
N GLY A 168 10.10 18.76 6.53
CA GLY A 168 10.19 20.07 7.20
C GLY A 168 9.98 19.96 8.71
N ALA A 169 8.92 20.63 9.23
CA ALA A 169 8.49 20.56 10.63
C ALA A 169 7.52 19.39 10.92
N GLY A 170 7.22 18.56 9.95
CA GLY A 170 6.37 17.40 10.10
C GLY A 170 7.11 16.22 10.74
N LYS A 171 6.51 15.05 10.63
CA LYS A 171 7.07 13.77 11.12
C LYS A 171 7.27 12.83 9.96
N LEU A 172 8.48 12.30 9.80
CA LEU A 172 8.77 11.22 8.87
C LEU A 172 8.08 9.94 9.35
N GLY A 173 7.39 9.26 8.45
CA GLY A 173 6.88 7.90 8.60
C GLY A 173 7.89 6.88 8.08
N SER A 174 7.45 6.01 7.17
CA SER A 174 8.29 5.00 6.54
C SER A 174 8.97 5.52 5.28
N ILE A 175 9.99 4.80 4.85
CA ILE A 175 10.65 4.97 3.56
C ILE A 175 10.76 3.58 2.92
N MET A 176 10.04 3.35 1.84
CA MET A 176 10.15 2.16 1.02
C MET A 176 11.07 2.43 -0.17
N LYS A 177 12.17 1.71 -0.24
CA LYS A 177 13.04 1.69 -1.43
C LYS A 177 12.45 0.71 -2.42
N VAL A 178 12.07 1.20 -3.59
CA VAL A 178 11.43 0.42 -4.67
C VAL A 178 12.43 0.18 -5.80
N PHE A 179 12.39 -1.04 -6.36
CA PHE A 179 13.26 -1.50 -7.44
C PHE A 179 12.43 -1.86 -8.67
N ASP A 180 11.86 -0.86 -9.31
CA ASP A 180 11.18 -0.98 -10.59
C ASP A 180 12.11 -0.50 -11.72
N GLU A 181 11.68 0.21 -12.71
CA GLU A 181 12.51 0.76 -13.82
C GLU A 181 13.72 1.61 -13.38
N GLY A 182 14.24 1.36 -12.21
CA GLY A 182 15.33 2.06 -11.53
C GLY A 182 15.24 1.91 -10.02
N VAL A 183 15.68 2.92 -9.29
CA VAL A 183 15.52 3.00 -7.83
C VAL A 183 14.77 4.27 -7.50
N SER A 184 13.67 4.10 -6.77
CA SER A 184 12.92 5.18 -6.15
C SER A 184 12.71 4.94 -4.66
N TYR A 185 12.20 5.94 -3.98
CA TYR A 185 11.89 5.90 -2.55
C TYR A 185 10.50 6.49 -2.35
N ASP A 186 9.59 5.66 -1.90
CA ASP A 186 8.24 6.07 -1.51
C ASP A 186 8.25 6.40 -0.03
N VAL A 187 7.74 7.56 0.31
CA VAL A 187 7.90 8.16 1.62
C VAL A 187 6.56 8.58 2.19
N ASP A 188 6.25 8.04 3.36
CA ASP A 188 5.13 8.49 4.17
C ASP A 188 5.57 9.55 5.15
N MET A 189 4.73 10.54 5.36
CA MET A 189 4.97 11.57 6.36
C MET A 189 3.67 12.13 6.92
N THR A 190 3.77 12.71 8.10
CA THR A 190 2.72 13.57 8.66
C THR A 190 3.21 15.01 8.61
N ALA A 191 2.50 15.88 7.89
CA ALA A 191 2.82 17.28 7.82
C ALA A 191 2.61 17.99 9.19
N ALA A 192 3.17 19.18 9.39
CA ALA A 192 3.07 19.92 10.64
C ALA A 192 1.63 20.24 11.09
N ASN A 193 0.68 20.28 10.16
CA ASN A 193 -0.75 20.43 10.43
C ASN A 193 -1.48 19.13 10.78
N GLY A 194 -0.75 18.00 10.87
CA GLY A 194 -1.31 16.68 11.17
C GLY A 194 -1.81 15.90 9.94
N THR A 195 -1.69 16.47 8.73
CA THR A 195 -2.13 15.78 7.51
C THR A 195 -1.09 14.74 7.10
N ALA A 196 -1.52 13.50 6.88
CA ALA A 196 -0.69 12.48 6.26
C ALA A 196 -0.44 12.83 4.78
N ARG A 197 0.75 12.55 4.30
CA ARG A 197 1.17 12.78 2.92
C ARG A 197 2.10 11.68 2.47
N GLU A 198 2.04 11.38 1.19
CA GLU A 198 2.95 10.48 0.52
C GLU A 198 3.62 11.19 -0.63
N PHE A 199 4.86 10.83 -0.91
CA PHE A 199 5.59 11.32 -2.07
C PHE A 199 6.69 10.33 -2.48
N SER A 200 7.04 10.36 -3.77
CA SER A 200 8.09 9.51 -4.32
C SER A 200 9.30 10.34 -4.76
N VAL A 201 10.49 9.81 -4.48
CA VAL A 201 11.78 10.45 -4.81
C VAL A 201 12.63 9.48 -5.60
N GLY A 202 13.12 9.87 -6.76
CA GLY A 202 14.07 9.09 -7.54
C GLY A 202 15.41 8.91 -6.83
N GLY A 203 16.17 7.88 -7.19
CA GLY A 203 17.50 7.62 -6.63
C GLY A 203 18.49 8.77 -6.83
N ASP A 204 18.23 9.69 -7.74
CA ASP A 204 18.98 10.93 -7.98
C ASP A 204 18.54 12.10 -7.08
N GLY A 205 17.55 11.89 -6.22
CA GLY A 205 17.00 12.87 -5.28
C GLY A 205 15.98 13.83 -5.89
N LYS A 206 15.49 13.59 -7.11
CA LYS A 206 14.40 14.37 -7.68
C LYS A 206 13.05 13.86 -7.23
N MET A 207 12.11 14.77 -6.98
CA MET A 207 10.71 14.43 -6.77
C MET A 207 10.15 13.76 -8.02
N LEU A 208 9.49 12.64 -7.86
CA LEU A 208 8.77 11.93 -8.92
C LEU A 208 7.27 12.21 -8.86
N SER A 209 6.69 12.11 -7.68
CA SER A 209 5.27 12.39 -7.44
C SER A 209 5.02 12.87 -6.01
N ILE A 210 3.88 13.49 -5.80
CA ILE A 210 3.37 13.82 -4.47
C ILE A 210 1.85 13.69 -4.45
N ARG A 211 1.32 13.00 -3.44
CA ARG A 211 -0.12 12.93 -3.20
C ARG A 211 -0.65 14.28 -2.76
N VAL A 212 -1.73 14.70 -3.39
CA VAL A 212 -2.41 15.96 -3.11
C VAL A 212 -3.91 15.72 -2.92
N THR A 213 -4.58 16.61 -2.17
CA THR A 213 -6.03 16.62 -2.11
C THR A 213 -6.61 17.36 -3.31
N LEU A 214 -7.90 17.14 -3.60
CA LEU A 214 -8.59 17.90 -4.64
C LEU A 214 -8.49 19.42 -4.38
N ALA A 215 -8.56 19.83 -3.11
CA ALA A 215 -8.46 21.24 -2.71
C ALA A 215 -7.07 21.87 -2.96
N ASP A 216 -6.02 21.06 -3.00
CA ASP A 216 -4.65 21.51 -3.31
C ASP A 216 -4.44 21.76 -4.82
N THR A 217 -5.39 21.35 -5.67
CA THR A 217 -5.32 21.56 -7.12
C THR A 217 -5.95 22.89 -7.53
N GLY A 218 -5.62 23.37 -8.74
CA GLY A 218 -6.22 24.59 -9.27
C GLY A 218 -7.70 24.42 -9.67
N PRO A 219 -8.49 25.52 -9.74
CA PRO A 219 -9.93 25.45 -10.01
C PRO A 219 -10.32 24.70 -11.28
N GLU A 220 -9.55 24.86 -12.35
CA GLU A 220 -9.79 24.17 -13.64
C GLU A 220 -9.52 22.66 -13.53
N VAL A 221 -8.51 22.28 -12.74
CA VAL A 221 -8.19 20.87 -12.44
C VAL A 221 -9.32 20.26 -11.60
N GLN A 222 -9.74 20.94 -10.53
CA GLN A 222 -10.87 20.52 -9.67
C GLN A 222 -12.12 20.27 -10.49
N LYS A 223 -12.45 21.21 -11.38
CA LYS A 223 -13.61 21.13 -12.26
C LYS A 223 -13.54 19.88 -13.16
N THR A 224 -12.40 19.66 -13.80
CA THR A 224 -12.22 18.52 -14.69
C THR A 224 -12.28 17.20 -13.92
N ILE A 225 -11.56 17.10 -12.79
CA ILE A 225 -11.61 15.90 -11.95
C ILE A 225 -13.04 15.63 -11.51
N SER A 226 -13.77 16.62 -10.98
CA SER A 226 -15.16 16.47 -10.53
C SER A 226 -16.10 16.02 -11.66
N GLN A 227 -15.89 16.51 -12.89
CA GLN A 227 -16.65 16.07 -14.06
C GLN A 227 -16.34 14.61 -14.42
N GLN A 228 -15.08 14.20 -14.34
CA GLN A 228 -14.67 12.84 -14.68
C GLN A 228 -15.07 11.82 -13.60
N ILE A 229 -15.10 12.19 -12.34
CA ILE A 229 -15.60 11.33 -11.25
C ILE A 229 -17.06 10.95 -11.52
N GLY A 230 -17.92 11.91 -11.91
CA GLY A 230 -19.35 11.67 -12.13
C GLY A 230 -20.03 11.13 -10.87
N ALA A 231 -20.63 9.94 -10.98
CA ALA A 231 -21.24 9.22 -9.85
C ALA A 231 -20.22 8.34 -9.08
N GLY A 232 -18.98 8.33 -9.49
CA GLY A 232 -17.92 7.57 -8.86
C GLY A 232 -17.41 8.24 -7.58
N ARG A 233 -16.39 7.62 -6.99
CA ARG A 233 -15.72 8.10 -5.78
C ARG A 233 -14.24 8.32 -6.10
N LEU A 234 -13.72 9.48 -5.68
CA LEU A 234 -12.29 9.79 -5.77
C LEU A 234 -11.52 8.91 -4.78
N VAL A 235 -10.48 8.25 -5.24
CA VAL A 235 -9.54 7.49 -4.40
C VAL A 235 -8.33 8.35 -4.11
N ARG A 236 -7.57 8.74 -5.15
CA ARG A 236 -6.37 9.55 -4.95
C ARG A 236 -6.07 10.48 -6.12
N ILE A 237 -5.21 11.46 -5.86
CA ILE A 237 -4.64 12.37 -6.85
C ILE A 237 -3.14 12.46 -6.58
N ASP A 238 -2.34 12.06 -7.55
CA ASP A 238 -0.89 12.22 -7.50
C ASP A 238 -0.44 13.27 -8.51
N LYS A 239 0.26 14.30 -8.05
CA LYS A 239 0.92 15.25 -8.93
C LYS A 239 2.25 14.68 -9.37
N SER A 240 2.37 14.36 -10.65
CA SER A 240 3.58 13.79 -11.24
C SER A 240 4.58 14.89 -11.62
N PHE A 241 5.87 14.62 -11.38
CA PHE A 241 7.02 15.48 -11.75
C PHE A 241 7.95 14.81 -12.75
N GLU A 242 7.55 13.69 -13.34
CA GLU A 242 8.39 12.96 -14.28
C GLU A 242 8.83 13.83 -15.43
N THR A 243 10.15 13.93 -15.62
CA THR A 243 10.78 14.79 -16.64
C THR A 243 10.54 14.31 -18.07
N ARG A 244 10.10 13.08 -18.28
CA ARG A 244 9.75 12.51 -19.59
C ARG A 244 8.44 13.07 -20.14
N LYS A 245 7.54 13.55 -19.27
CA LYS A 245 6.30 14.20 -19.67
C LYS A 245 6.53 15.71 -19.78
N LYS A 246 6.28 16.32 -20.94
CA LYS A 246 6.38 17.78 -21.17
C LYS A 246 5.43 18.59 -20.27
N VAL A 247 4.51 17.92 -19.62
CA VAL A 247 3.47 18.45 -18.73
C VAL A 247 3.56 17.65 -17.45
N GLN A 248 3.47 18.31 -16.30
CA GLN A 248 3.38 17.67 -14.99
C GLN A 248 1.89 17.40 -14.69
N PRO A 249 1.35 16.22 -15.03
CA PRO A 249 -0.07 15.95 -14.87
C PRO A 249 -0.43 15.68 -13.41
N TYR A 250 -1.72 15.73 -13.15
CA TYR A 250 -2.34 15.07 -12.01
C TYR A 250 -2.86 13.73 -12.50
N GLU A 251 -2.37 12.66 -11.91
CA GLU A 251 -2.81 11.28 -12.12
C GLU A 251 -3.89 11.01 -11.09
N VAL A 252 -5.05 10.57 -11.56
CA VAL A 252 -6.26 10.50 -10.73
C VAL A 252 -6.82 9.09 -10.79
N GLU A 253 -7.05 8.53 -9.62
CA GLU A 253 -7.74 7.26 -9.45
C GLU A 253 -9.13 7.48 -8.87
N VAL A 254 -10.11 6.83 -9.45
CA VAL A 254 -11.51 6.84 -8.99
C VAL A 254 -12.09 5.42 -9.03
N ILE A 255 -13.02 5.12 -8.13
CA ILE A 255 -13.86 3.93 -8.25
C ILE A 255 -15.18 4.32 -8.89
N ARG A 256 -15.53 3.68 -10.01
CA ARG A 256 -16.79 3.84 -10.70
C ARG A 256 -17.42 2.47 -10.98
N ASP A 257 -18.65 2.28 -10.56
CA ASP A 257 -19.38 1.01 -10.69
C ASP A 257 -18.60 -0.19 -10.08
N GLY A 258 -17.89 0.06 -8.96
CA GLY A 258 -17.08 -0.93 -8.26
C GLY A 258 -15.76 -1.30 -8.96
N LYS A 259 -15.34 -0.51 -9.96
CA LYS A 259 -14.09 -0.75 -10.69
C LYS A 259 -13.17 0.47 -10.63
N PRO A 260 -11.87 0.28 -10.51
CA PRO A 260 -10.90 1.37 -10.61
C PRO A 260 -10.91 1.94 -12.04
N LEU A 261 -10.75 3.24 -12.13
CA LEU A 261 -10.59 3.99 -13.35
C LEU A 261 -9.49 5.03 -13.15
N TYR A 262 -8.51 5.02 -14.02
CA TYR A 262 -7.36 5.90 -13.98
C TYR A 262 -7.41 6.91 -15.12
N PHE A 263 -7.08 8.16 -14.82
CA PHE A 263 -6.99 9.21 -15.85
C PHE A 263 -6.04 10.33 -15.43
N SER A 264 -5.56 11.06 -16.42
CA SER A 264 -4.64 12.17 -16.21
C SER A 264 -5.28 13.53 -16.56
N VAL A 265 -4.97 14.56 -15.76
CA VAL A 265 -5.40 15.95 -15.95
C VAL A 265 -4.18 16.87 -15.96
N GLY A 266 -4.06 17.69 -16.97
CA GLY A 266 -2.99 18.69 -17.06
C GLY A 266 -3.16 19.81 -16.02
N PRO A 267 -2.09 20.55 -15.66
CA PRO A 267 -2.12 21.63 -14.68
C PRO A 267 -3.03 22.80 -15.08
N ASN A 268 -3.41 22.89 -16.34
CA ASN A 268 -4.40 23.86 -16.87
C ASN A 268 -5.83 23.32 -16.90
N GLY A 269 -6.10 22.18 -16.27
CA GLY A 269 -7.41 21.53 -16.24
C GLY A 269 -7.76 20.74 -17.50
N ARG A 270 -6.85 20.61 -18.48
CA ARG A 270 -7.13 19.80 -19.67
C ARG A 270 -7.14 18.32 -19.31
N PHE A 271 -8.21 17.61 -19.66
CA PHE A 271 -8.24 16.14 -19.64
C PHE A 271 -7.25 15.59 -20.67
N LEU A 272 -6.35 14.71 -20.22
CA LEU A 272 -5.27 14.17 -21.06
C LEU A 272 -5.59 12.76 -21.60
N GLY A 273 -6.46 12.03 -20.95
CA GLY A 273 -6.90 10.70 -21.36
C GLY A 273 -7.18 9.80 -20.17
N LEU A 274 -7.69 8.61 -20.49
CA LEU A 274 -7.68 7.47 -19.56
C LEU A 274 -6.30 6.85 -19.61
N ASP A 275 -5.78 6.45 -18.48
CA ASP A 275 -4.57 5.66 -18.37
C ASP A 275 -4.99 4.17 -18.40
N GLU A 276 -4.33 3.37 -19.28
CA GLU A 276 -4.59 1.91 -19.45
C GLU A 276 -3.83 1.11 -18.40
#